data_b17891eb42be5da62d3b822e79cf2ae1
#
_entry.id   b17891eb42be5da62d3b822e79cf2ae1
#
_cell.length_a   1.000
_cell.length_b   1.000
_cell.length_c   1.000
_cell.angle_alpha   90.00
_cell.angle_beta   90.00
_cell.angle_gamma   90.00
#
_symmetry.space_group_name_H-M   'P 1'
#
loop_
_entity.id
_entity.type
_entity.pdbx_description
1 polymer ?
#
loop_
_entity_poly.entity_id
_entity_poly.type
_entity_poly.pdbx_seq_one_letter_code
_entity_poly.pdbx_strand_id
1 'polypeptide(L)'
;MSGALVELVSKGAQDVYLTTSEGMSFFNLKYQRHTNFSQAPKLIKEISTEDVSIIIPVYGDLLNAVWFEGVDLLNSFFGAKFSLYIGGQKVDSYDFDYSSDIWQNYLADTYTKSQEINNKCSTTNPNFLSLHYFFGDNQSFIPLVALQFHQVEIKIDFAPGASAQNIRCYGNYIYLDAEERKRFTNKKMDIIITQCQQIKKTLDCDDTEYYEEKATEAQNEYNEANTLLQALQTADPPNNTAINAQQAIVDTKLALYNAAQATSTAYTSPTNGYNDIDISQFNHPVKSLFFGFTTKQAVVEKDFLSFKSADIQINGTPLLENMSPLYFHIVQNYNHTKFGIIQYDEDKDCPFYTRYFAYHFCLDASSYKPTGTCNFSRLDNAKIILRNVKKGYERAETEELIIYAVNYNILRIDKGMAGVLFAN
;
A
#
# COMPACT_ATOMS: atom_id res chain seq x y z
N MET A 1 -37.32 46.58 -18.87
CA MET A 1 -37.21 45.26 -18.25
C MET A 1 -38.41 45.08 -17.32
N SER A 2 -39.12 43.95 -17.41
CA SER A 2 -40.27 43.68 -16.53
C SER A 2 -39.80 43.56 -15.08
N GLY A 3 -40.60 44.03 -14.11
CA GLY A 3 -40.28 43.98 -12.67
C GLY A 3 -39.92 42.54 -12.22
N ALA A 4 -40.56 41.55 -12.79
CA ALA A 4 -40.31 40.13 -12.52
C ALA A 4 -38.87 39.67 -12.84
N LEU A 5 -38.19 40.27 -13.83
CA LEU A 5 -36.79 39.96 -14.16
C LEU A 5 -35.81 40.59 -13.17
N VAL A 6 -36.19 41.69 -12.54
CA VAL A 6 -35.39 42.35 -11.50
C VAL A 6 -35.49 41.57 -10.20
N GLU A 7 -36.64 40.99 -9.90
CA GLU A 7 -36.89 40.16 -8.70
C GLU A 7 -36.04 38.84 -8.75
N LEU A 8 -35.81 38.27 -9.94
CA LEU A 8 -34.96 37.07 -10.09
C LEU A 8 -33.52 37.30 -9.66
N VAL A 9 -33.03 38.54 -9.67
CA VAL A 9 -31.64 38.91 -9.30
C VAL A 9 -31.59 39.63 -7.97
N SER A 10 -32.74 39.81 -7.28
CA SER A 10 -32.77 40.47 -5.99
C SER A 10 -32.08 39.61 -4.92
N LYS A 11 -31.29 40.26 -4.07
CA LYS A 11 -30.57 39.59 -2.96
C LYS A 11 -31.38 39.65 -1.67
N GLY A 12 -31.73 38.48 -1.12
CA GLY A 12 -32.28 38.35 0.21
C GLY A 12 -31.22 38.36 1.30
N ALA A 13 -31.64 38.37 2.56
CA ALA A 13 -30.70 38.35 3.69
C ALA A 13 -29.81 37.09 3.76
N GLN A 14 -30.26 35.99 3.24
CA GLN A 14 -29.48 34.72 3.17
C GLN A 14 -28.46 34.73 2.04
N ASP A 15 -28.74 35.42 0.95
CA ASP A 15 -27.85 35.46 -0.23
C ASP A 15 -26.53 36.19 0.06
N VAL A 16 -26.45 36.99 1.12
CA VAL A 16 -25.23 37.67 1.58
C VAL A 16 -24.12 36.64 1.92
N TYR A 17 -24.50 35.41 2.35
CA TYR A 17 -23.56 34.37 2.68
C TYR A 17 -23.08 33.58 1.44
N LEU A 18 -23.83 33.62 0.35
CA LEU A 18 -23.57 32.85 -0.87
C LEU A 18 -23.04 33.70 -2.02
N THR A 19 -23.40 34.99 -2.07
CA THR A 19 -23.06 35.89 -3.15
C THR A 19 -22.29 37.12 -2.66
N THR A 20 -21.31 37.54 -3.45
CA THR A 20 -20.57 38.78 -3.21
C THR A 20 -20.47 39.62 -4.48
N SER A 21 -20.44 40.96 -4.32
CA SER A 21 -20.22 41.84 -5.46
C SER A 21 -18.78 41.80 -5.99
N GLU A 22 -17.82 41.36 -5.16
CA GLU A 22 -16.40 41.22 -5.50
C GLU A 22 -16.02 39.78 -5.91
N GLY A 23 -17.01 38.89 -6.01
CA GLY A 23 -16.83 37.50 -6.33
C GLY A 23 -16.43 37.23 -7.78
N MET A 24 -16.09 36.00 -8.03
CA MET A 24 -15.79 35.51 -9.39
C MET A 24 -17.08 35.43 -10.21
N SER A 25 -17.07 36.00 -11.44
CA SER A 25 -18.17 35.79 -12.38
C SER A 25 -18.04 34.43 -13.06
N PHE A 26 -19.11 33.64 -13.05
CA PHE A 26 -19.17 32.39 -13.81
C PHE A 26 -19.22 32.57 -15.32
N PHE A 27 -19.54 33.78 -15.80
CA PHE A 27 -19.70 34.10 -17.23
C PHE A 27 -18.46 34.78 -17.83
N ASN A 28 -17.42 35.00 -17.03
CA ASN A 28 -16.17 35.58 -17.48
C ASN A 28 -15.02 34.62 -17.14
N LEU A 29 -14.44 34.02 -18.16
CA LEU A 29 -13.30 33.11 -17.99
C LEU A 29 -12.07 33.90 -17.57
N LYS A 30 -11.67 33.76 -16.31
CA LYS A 30 -10.38 34.25 -15.80
C LYS A 30 -9.34 33.14 -15.95
N TYR A 31 -8.28 33.38 -16.69
CA TYR A 31 -7.14 32.47 -16.81
C TYR A 31 -5.88 33.11 -16.21
N GLN A 32 -5.01 32.28 -15.66
CA GLN A 32 -3.69 32.69 -15.22
C GLN A 32 -2.67 32.44 -16.31
N ARG A 33 -1.81 33.44 -16.57
CA ARG A 33 -0.67 33.25 -17.47
C ARG A 33 0.37 32.39 -16.76
N HIS A 34 0.98 31.47 -17.47
CA HIS A 34 2.04 30.58 -16.99
C HIS A 34 3.33 30.77 -17.81
N THR A 35 4.45 30.33 -17.26
CA THR A 35 5.73 30.27 -17.98
C THR A 35 5.67 29.20 -19.08
N ASN A 36 6.45 29.37 -20.13
CA ASN A 36 6.50 28.40 -21.20
C ASN A 36 7.35 27.19 -20.80
N PHE A 37 6.80 26.00 -21.00
CA PHE A 37 7.51 24.74 -20.75
C PHE A 37 7.06 23.67 -21.73
N SER A 38 7.87 22.61 -21.85
CA SER A 38 7.49 21.40 -22.57
C SER A 38 7.87 20.18 -21.74
N GLN A 39 7.26 19.04 -22.05
CA GLN A 39 7.57 17.78 -21.39
C GLN A 39 7.71 16.66 -22.41
N ALA A 40 8.61 15.73 -22.15
CA ALA A 40 8.79 14.54 -22.96
C ALA A 40 9.30 13.35 -22.15
N PRO A 41 8.77 12.15 -22.37
CA PRO A 41 9.33 10.94 -21.80
C PRO A 41 10.65 10.57 -22.50
N LYS A 42 11.57 10.00 -21.72
CA LYS A 42 12.84 9.47 -22.21
C LYS A 42 13.12 8.11 -21.61
N LEU A 43 13.62 7.18 -22.41
CA LEU A 43 14.16 5.93 -21.93
C LEU A 43 15.44 6.22 -21.15
N ILE A 44 15.50 5.79 -19.92
CA ILE A 44 16.65 5.94 -19.02
C ILE A 44 17.56 4.73 -19.19
N LYS A 45 17.02 3.53 -19.02
CA LYS A 45 17.77 2.28 -19.06
C LYS A 45 16.84 1.08 -19.29
N GLU A 46 17.37 0.07 -19.98
CA GLU A 46 16.81 -1.29 -19.92
C GLU A 46 17.46 -2.02 -18.75
N ILE A 47 16.66 -2.68 -17.92
CA ILE A 47 17.10 -3.32 -16.68
C ILE A 47 16.82 -4.81 -16.66
N SER A 48 17.67 -5.51 -15.91
CA SER A 48 17.51 -6.93 -15.55
C SER A 48 17.71 -7.09 -14.03
N THR A 49 17.57 -8.29 -13.50
CA THR A 49 17.80 -8.55 -12.06
C THR A 49 19.26 -8.30 -11.60
N GLU A 50 20.19 -8.18 -12.53
CA GLU A 50 21.60 -7.82 -12.23
C GLU A 50 21.78 -6.31 -12.04
N ASP A 51 20.81 -5.50 -12.48
CA ASP A 51 20.88 -4.04 -12.45
C ASP A 51 20.34 -3.49 -11.12
N VAL A 52 21.17 -3.44 -10.11
CA VAL A 52 20.83 -2.95 -8.76
C VAL A 52 20.68 -1.43 -8.71
N SER A 53 21.25 -0.69 -9.66
CA SER A 53 21.32 0.78 -9.64
C SER A 53 21.00 1.41 -10.98
N ILE A 54 20.15 2.43 -10.95
CA ILE A 54 19.75 3.24 -12.09
C ILE A 54 20.10 4.70 -11.79
N ILE A 55 21.10 5.23 -12.47
CA ILE A 55 21.43 6.65 -12.39
C ILE A 55 20.51 7.41 -13.34
N ILE A 56 19.83 8.43 -12.85
CA ILE A 56 18.94 9.28 -13.63
C ILE A 56 19.78 10.30 -14.42
N PRO A 57 19.80 10.24 -15.75
CA PRO A 57 20.52 11.21 -16.56
C PRO A 57 19.79 12.55 -16.61
N VAL A 58 20.54 13.63 -16.75
CA VAL A 58 19.99 14.99 -16.86
C VAL A 58 19.61 15.27 -18.33
N TYR A 59 18.49 14.71 -18.77
CA TYR A 59 17.97 14.97 -20.12
C TYR A 59 17.11 16.24 -20.19
N GLY A 60 16.60 16.72 -19.07
CA GLY A 60 15.77 17.91 -18.95
C GLY A 60 16.06 18.69 -17.66
N ASP A 61 15.34 19.78 -17.45
CA ASP A 61 15.54 20.66 -16.30
C ASP A 61 14.92 20.09 -15.01
N LEU A 62 13.72 19.50 -15.13
CA LEU A 62 13.02 18.87 -14.01
C LEU A 62 12.65 17.42 -14.37
N LEU A 63 12.55 16.58 -13.36
CA LEU A 63 12.00 15.22 -13.46
C LEU A 63 10.66 15.16 -12.72
N ASN A 64 9.63 14.69 -13.41
CA ASN A 64 8.27 14.60 -12.88
C ASN A 64 7.89 13.19 -12.42
N ALA A 65 8.23 12.18 -13.22
CA ALA A 65 7.85 10.80 -12.92
C ALA A 65 8.91 9.83 -13.46
N VAL A 66 9.01 8.68 -12.81
CA VAL A 66 9.80 7.54 -13.28
C VAL A 66 8.91 6.30 -13.22
N TRP A 67 8.92 5.48 -14.27
CA TRP A 67 8.15 4.25 -14.33
C TRP A 67 8.87 3.14 -15.07
N PHE A 68 8.40 1.94 -14.83
CA PHE A 68 8.84 0.73 -15.52
C PHE A 68 7.77 0.23 -16.48
N GLU A 69 8.22 -0.27 -17.62
CA GLU A 69 7.40 -1.01 -18.58
C GLU A 69 8.04 -2.37 -18.82
N GLY A 70 7.28 -3.43 -18.73
CA GLY A 70 7.77 -4.78 -18.94
C GLY A 70 6.67 -5.82 -18.88
N VAL A 71 6.97 -7.02 -19.30
CA VAL A 71 6.04 -8.15 -19.19
C VAL A 71 6.16 -8.73 -17.80
N ASP A 72 5.01 -8.99 -17.15
CA ASP A 72 4.94 -9.65 -15.83
C ASP A 72 5.70 -8.91 -14.72
N LEU A 73 5.52 -7.59 -14.65
CA LEU A 73 6.17 -6.76 -13.63
C LEU A 73 5.79 -7.15 -12.20
N LEU A 74 4.57 -7.68 -11.99
CA LEU A 74 4.12 -8.15 -10.69
C LEU A 74 5.06 -9.21 -10.11
N ASN A 75 5.35 -10.24 -10.89
CA ASN A 75 6.25 -11.31 -10.44
C ASN A 75 7.71 -10.87 -10.44
N SER A 76 8.10 -10.00 -11.38
CA SER A 76 9.48 -9.51 -11.48
C SER A 76 9.90 -8.65 -10.29
N PHE A 77 8.99 -7.82 -9.77
CA PHE A 77 9.25 -6.93 -8.62
C PHE A 77 8.68 -7.45 -7.30
N PHE A 78 8.07 -8.62 -7.29
CA PHE A 78 7.56 -9.20 -6.04
C PHE A 78 8.66 -9.29 -4.98
N GLY A 79 8.38 -8.71 -3.80
CA GLY A 79 9.35 -8.63 -2.69
C GLY A 79 10.55 -7.71 -2.94
N ALA A 80 10.57 -6.96 -4.04
CA ALA A 80 11.62 -5.98 -4.31
C ALA A 80 11.48 -4.74 -3.43
N LYS A 81 12.62 -4.09 -3.17
CA LYS A 81 12.69 -2.83 -2.46
C LYS A 81 13.25 -1.74 -3.36
N PHE A 82 12.56 -0.61 -3.39
CA PHE A 82 12.96 0.56 -4.15
C PHE A 82 13.52 1.63 -3.21
N SER A 83 14.70 2.15 -3.52
CA SER A 83 15.36 3.17 -2.70
C SER A 83 15.83 4.33 -3.56
N LEU A 84 15.47 5.55 -3.17
CA LEU A 84 15.86 6.79 -3.83
C LEU A 84 17.06 7.40 -3.11
N TYR A 85 18.12 7.69 -3.86
CA TYR A 85 19.31 8.37 -3.38
C TYR A 85 19.53 9.67 -4.15
N ILE A 86 19.93 10.72 -3.45
CA ILE A 86 20.36 11.98 -4.03
C ILE A 86 21.71 12.35 -3.41
N GLY A 87 22.75 12.46 -4.25
CA GLY A 87 24.11 12.73 -3.78
C GLY A 87 24.66 11.69 -2.79
N GLY A 88 24.25 10.44 -2.92
CA GLY A 88 24.63 9.33 -2.03
C GLY A 88 23.82 9.26 -0.71
N GLN A 89 22.99 10.26 -0.40
CA GLN A 89 22.09 10.20 0.75
C GLN A 89 20.78 9.50 0.35
N LYS A 90 20.35 8.52 1.15
CA LYS A 90 19.04 7.89 0.99
C LYS A 90 17.96 8.89 1.38
N VAL A 91 17.07 9.20 0.43
CA VAL A 91 15.96 10.14 0.62
C VAL A 91 14.70 9.40 1.03
N ASP A 92 14.38 8.30 0.34
CA ASP A 92 13.19 7.50 0.60
C ASP A 92 13.42 6.04 0.23
N SER A 93 12.66 5.14 0.83
CA SER A 93 12.67 3.72 0.42
C SER A 93 11.38 3.03 0.84
N TYR A 94 10.84 2.21 -0.05
CA TYR A 94 9.66 1.39 0.19
C TYR A 94 9.80 0.05 -0.55
N ASP A 95 9.01 -0.93 -0.14
CA ASP A 95 8.91 -2.22 -0.80
C ASP A 95 7.77 -2.25 -1.83
N PHE A 96 7.73 -3.32 -2.61
CA PHE A 96 6.72 -3.49 -3.64
C PHE A 96 5.30 -3.55 -3.05
N ASP A 97 5.12 -4.14 -1.86
CA ASP A 97 3.83 -4.23 -1.18
C ASP A 97 3.24 -2.83 -0.86
N TYR A 98 4.10 -1.87 -0.51
CA TYR A 98 3.65 -0.48 -0.34
C TYR A 98 3.07 0.10 -1.64
N SER A 99 3.72 -0.15 -2.77
CA SER A 99 3.25 0.34 -4.08
C SER A 99 1.97 -0.35 -4.53
N SER A 100 1.93 -1.69 -4.48
CA SER A 100 0.82 -2.50 -5.01
C SER A 100 -0.41 -2.48 -4.12
N ASP A 101 -0.22 -2.57 -2.80
CA ASP A 101 -1.33 -2.79 -1.88
C ASP A 101 -1.76 -1.52 -1.16
N ILE A 102 -0.82 -0.62 -0.82
CA ILE A 102 -1.15 0.58 -0.07
C ILE A 102 -1.40 1.75 -1.00
N TRP A 103 -0.42 2.09 -1.84
CA TRP A 103 -0.55 3.30 -2.66
C TRP A 103 -1.71 3.21 -3.64
N GLN A 104 -1.82 2.10 -4.36
CA GLN A 104 -2.91 1.91 -5.34
C GLN A 104 -4.29 1.86 -4.70
N ASN A 105 -4.44 1.20 -3.56
CA ASN A 105 -5.74 0.97 -2.95
C ASN A 105 -6.21 2.13 -2.06
N TYR A 106 -5.29 2.90 -1.46
CA TYR A 106 -5.64 3.90 -0.45
C TYR A 106 -5.19 5.33 -0.79
N LEU A 107 -4.08 5.50 -1.52
CA LEU A 107 -3.49 6.82 -1.76
C LEU A 107 -3.74 7.35 -3.18
N ALA A 108 -4.11 6.51 -4.12
CA ALA A 108 -4.46 6.93 -5.47
C ALA A 108 -5.62 7.93 -5.46
N ASP A 109 -5.52 8.98 -6.29
CA ASP A 109 -6.52 10.04 -6.41
C ASP A 109 -7.47 9.85 -7.62
N THR A 110 -7.17 8.88 -8.49
CA THR A 110 -7.96 8.55 -9.69
C THR A 110 -8.06 7.04 -9.88
N TYR A 111 -9.13 6.62 -10.60
CA TYR A 111 -9.31 5.20 -10.95
C TYR A 111 -8.14 4.65 -11.76
N THR A 112 -7.61 5.40 -12.72
CA THR A 112 -6.48 4.97 -13.54
C THR A 112 -5.25 4.67 -12.70
N LYS A 113 -4.93 5.51 -11.72
CA LYS A 113 -3.81 5.29 -10.80
C LYS A 113 -4.05 4.09 -9.89
N SER A 114 -5.29 3.84 -9.47
CA SER A 114 -5.62 2.70 -8.61
C SER A 114 -5.57 1.35 -9.35
N GLN A 115 -5.61 1.35 -10.68
CA GLN A 115 -5.55 0.14 -11.51
C GLN A 115 -4.17 -0.05 -12.17
N GLU A 116 -3.15 0.62 -11.71
CA GLU A 116 -1.84 0.70 -12.36
C GLU A 116 -1.26 -0.68 -12.74
N ILE A 117 -1.12 -1.58 -11.79
CA ILE A 117 -0.55 -2.93 -12.00
C ILE A 117 -1.53 -3.86 -12.71
N ASN A 118 -2.84 -3.63 -12.53
CA ASN A 118 -3.90 -4.48 -13.09
C ASN A 118 -4.25 -4.11 -14.53
N ASN A 119 -3.86 -2.93 -15.01
CA ASN A 119 -4.09 -2.48 -16.38
C ASN A 119 -3.24 -3.24 -17.39
N LYS A 120 -3.68 -4.47 -17.69
CA LYS A 120 -3.12 -5.27 -18.79
C LYS A 120 -3.83 -4.90 -20.07
N CYS A 121 -3.11 -4.31 -21.01
CA CYS A 121 -3.68 -4.10 -22.36
C CYS A 121 -3.94 -5.43 -23.09
N SER A 122 -3.12 -6.44 -22.85
CA SER A 122 -3.32 -7.84 -23.26
C SER A 122 -2.29 -8.73 -22.55
N THR A 123 -2.41 -10.06 -22.66
CA THR A 123 -1.44 -11.02 -22.11
C THR A 123 -0.04 -10.92 -22.72
N THR A 124 0.09 -10.26 -23.87
CA THR A 124 1.36 -10.06 -24.58
C THR A 124 1.91 -8.65 -24.48
N ASN A 125 1.13 -7.70 -23.95
CA ASN A 125 1.56 -6.32 -23.82
C ASN A 125 2.25 -6.08 -22.47
N PRO A 126 3.24 -5.17 -22.44
CA PRO A 126 3.92 -4.83 -21.19
C PRO A 126 2.97 -4.18 -20.19
N ASN A 127 3.19 -4.47 -18.93
CA ASN A 127 2.56 -3.79 -17.81
C ASN A 127 3.31 -2.50 -17.50
N PHE A 128 2.68 -1.64 -16.72
CA PHE A 128 3.19 -0.37 -16.24
C PHE A 128 3.29 -0.39 -14.71
N LEU A 129 4.39 0.11 -14.18
CA LEU A 129 4.60 0.33 -12.74
C LEU A 129 5.27 1.68 -12.53
N SER A 130 4.59 2.63 -11.91
CA SER A 130 5.16 3.92 -11.52
C SER A 130 5.93 3.81 -10.20
N LEU A 131 6.93 4.66 -10.03
CA LEU A 131 7.60 4.80 -8.75
C LEU A 131 6.97 5.91 -7.92
N HIS A 132 6.48 5.54 -6.74
CA HIS A 132 5.69 6.42 -5.87
C HIS A 132 6.57 7.21 -4.88
N TYR A 133 7.52 7.96 -5.42
CA TYR A 133 8.28 8.94 -4.65
C TYR A 133 7.55 10.29 -4.63
N PHE A 134 8.05 11.23 -3.86
CA PHE A 134 7.47 12.57 -3.72
C PHE A 134 7.28 13.32 -5.06
N PHE A 135 7.98 12.93 -6.12
CA PHE A 135 7.88 13.54 -7.46
C PHE A 135 7.03 12.72 -8.45
N GLY A 136 6.34 11.71 -8.02
CA GLY A 136 5.46 10.89 -8.87
C GLY A 136 4.11 11.52 -9.20
N ASP A 137 3.79 12.67 -8.62
CA ASP A 137 2.55 13.41 -8.84
C ASP A 137 2.84 14.77 -9.47
N ASN A 138 1.97 15.26 -10.36
CA ASN A 138 2.15 16.54 -11.09
C ASN A 138 2.26 17.79 -10.20
N GLN A 139 2.34 17.63 -8.90
CA GLN A 139 2.47 18.71 -7.91
C GLN A 139 3.89 18.89 -7.38
N SER A 140 4.79 17.92 -7.60
CA SER A 140 6.18 18.00 -7.14
C SER A 140 7.15 17.44 -8.16
N PHE A 141 8.35 17.98 -8.20
CA PHE A 141 9.37 17.71 -9.20
C PHE A 141 10.75 17.66 -8.56
N ILE A 142 11.66 16.90 -9.15
CA ILE A 142 13.09 16.99 -8.83
C ILE A 142 13.74 17.99 -9.82
N PRO A 143 14.30 19.13 -9.36
CA PRO A 143 14.98 20.07 -10.23
C PRO A 143 16.40 19.59 -10.54
N LEU A 144 16.54 18.75 -11.57
CA LEU A 144 17.83 18.21 -12.00
C LEU A 144 18.83 19.31 -12.37
N VAL A 145 18.33 20.41 -12.94
CA VAL A 145 19.16 21.58 -13.30
C VAL A 145 19.82 22.24 -12.08
N ALA A 146 19.24 22.09 -10.90
CA ALA A 146 19.79 22.61 -9.65
C ALA A 146 20.77 21.65 -8.97
N LEU A 147 20.84 20.38 -9.42
CA LEU A 147 21.68 19.33 -8.85
C LEU A 147 22.98 19.17 -9.65
N GLN A 148 23.87 20.17 -9.56
CA GLN A 148 25.10 20.16 -10.37
C GLN A 148 26.14 19.16 -9.85
N PHE A 149 26.17 18.91 -8.55
CA PHE A 149 27.18 18.07 -7.88
C PHE A 149 26.61 16.77 -7.33
N HIS A 150 25.29 16.62 -7.31
CA HIS A 150 24.62 15.44 -6.81
C HIS A 150 23.87 14.73 -7.93
N GLN A 151 24.05 13.43 -8.00
CA GLN A 151 23.29 12.56 -8.89
C GLN A 151 22.05 12.01 -8.19
N VAL A 152 21.00 11.81 -8.97
CA VAL A 152 19.80 11.09 -8.53
C VAL A 152 19.97 9.64 -8.96
N GLU A 153 19.85 8.72 -8.01
CA GLU A 153 20.02 7.29 -8.20
C GLU A 153 18.85 6.53 -7.60
N ILE A 154 18.30 5.58 -8.32
CA ILE A 154 17.30 4.64 -7.84
C ILE A 154 17.94 3.27 -7.71
N LYS A 155 17.93 2.70 -6.52
CA LYS A 155 18.40 1.34 -6.26
C LYS A 155 17.22 0.40 -6.12
N ILE A 156 17.36 -0.76 -6.72
CA ILE A 156 16.38 -1.85 -6.66
C ILE A 156 17.07 -3.05 -6.03
N ASP A 157 16.56 -3.46 -4.87
CA ASP A 157 16.97 -4.69 -4.22
C ASP A 157 15.93 -5.76 -4.57
N PHE A 158 16.24 -6.64 -5.52
CA PHE A 158 15.35 -7.71 -5.94
C PHE A 158 15.28 -8.82 -4.90
N ALA A 159 14.12 -9.48 -4.81
CA ALA A 159 13.98 -10.66 -3.98
C ALA A 159 14.85 -11.83 -4.51
N PRO A 160 15.32 -12.71 -3.62
CA PRO A 160 16.04 -13.91 -4.05
C PRO A 160 15.21 -14.77 -5.00
N GLY A 161 15.77 -15.08 -6.18
CA GLY A 161 15.08 -15.89 -7.21
C GLY A 161 14.16 -15.08 -8.13
N ALA A 162 14.10 -13.78 -8.02
CA ALA A 162 13.38 -12.91 -8.97
C ALA A 162 13.98 -13.09 -10.39
N SER A 163 13.10 -13.03 -11.40
CA SER A 163 13.47 -13.07 -12.82
C SER A 163 12.91 -11.85 -13.52
N ALA A 164 13.71 -10.81 -13.61
CA ALA A 164 13.38 -9.60 -14.34
C ALA A 164 14.21 -9.52 -15.63
N GLN A 165 13.54 -9.50 -16.77
CA GLN A 165 14.19 -9.38 -18.09
C GLN A 165 13.40 -8.41 -18.96
N ASN A 166 14.12 -7.63 -19.77
CA ASN A 166 13.54 -6.71 -20.75
C ASN A 166 12.59 -5.66 -20.13
N ILE A 167 12.91 -5.20 -18.91
CA ILE A 167 12.18 -4.13 -18.26
C ILE A 167 12.81 -2.80 -18.66
N ARG A 168 11.99 -1.89 -19.15
CA ARG A 168 12.41 -0.55 -19.58
C ARG A 168 12.04 0.48 -18.52
N CYS A 169 13.03 1.25 -18.09
CA CYS A 169 12.85 2.37 -17.17
C CYS A 169 12.76 3.67 -17.95
N TYR A 170 11.67 4.41 -17.75
CA TYR A 170 11.43 5.70 -18.38
C TYR A 170 11.33 6.81 -17.33
N GLY A 171 11.66 8.02 -17.74
CA GLY A 171 11.43 9.23 -16.95
C GLY A 171 10.74 10.30 -17.78
N ASN A 172 9.81 11.03 -17.16
CA ASN A 172 9.19 12.20 -17.78
C ASN A 172 9.96 13.45 -17.39
N TYR A 173 10.55 14.11 -18.40
CA TYR A 173 11.38 15.29 -18.22
C TYR A 173 10.64 16.55 -18.67
N ILE A 174 10.85 17.63 -17.89
CA ILE A 174 10.30 18.95 -18.18
C ILE A 174 11.44 19.87 -18.59
N TYR A 175 11.20 20.62 -19.64
CA TYR A 175 12.12 21.59 -20.22
C TYR A 175 11.55 22.98 -19.94
N LEU A 176 12.34 23.83 -19.25
CA LEU A 176 11.94 25.17 -18.82
C LEU A 176 12.51 26.23 -19.77
N ASP A 177 11.88 27.40 -19.74
CA ASP A 177 12.47 28.56 -20.39
C ASP A 177 13.72 29.08 -19.64
N ALA A 178 14.47 29.97 -20.24
CA ALA A 178 15.75 30.44 -19.72
C ALA A 178 15.60 31.23 -18.40
N GLU A 179 14.51 31.95 -18.19
CA GLU A 179 14.30 32.74 -16.98
C GLU A 179 13.89 31.87 -15.79
N GLU A 180 13.01 30.90 -16.03
CA GLU A 180 12.60 29.96 -15.00
C GLU A 180 13.74 29.04 -14.60
N ARG A 181 14.52 28.54 -15.57
CA ARG A 181 15.73 27.77 -15.34
C ARG A 181 16.72 28.51 -14.40
N LYS A 182 16.94 29.81 -14.63
CA LYS A 182 17.78 30.65 -13.74
C LYS A 182 17.24 30.74 -12.31
N ARG A 183 15.92 30.71 -12.12
CA ARG A 183 15.33 30.71 -10.78
C ARG A 183 15.66 29.43 -10.03
N PHE A 184 15.58 28.27 -10.70
CA PHE A 184 15.94 26.98 -10.10
C PHE A 184 17.41 26.84 -9.79
N THR A 185 18.31 27.41 -10.61
CA THR A 185 19.76 27.30 -10.40
C THR A 185 20.32 28.24 -9.33
N ASN A 186 19.70 29.42 -9.17
CA ASN A 186 20.25 30.48 -8.32
C ASN A 186 19.58 30.61 -6.93
N LYS A 187 18.42 29.98 -6.74
CA LYS A 187 17.69 30.05 -5.48
C LYS A 187 17.91 28.82 -4.64
N LYS A 188 18.17 29.02 -3.34
CA LYS A 188 17.97 27.98 -2.34
C LYS A 188 16.50 27.59 -2.31
N MET A 189 16.22 26.30 -2.36
CA MET A 189 14.89 25.74 -2.37
C MET A 189 14.72 24.74 -1.24
N ASP A 190 13.60 24.84 -0.55
CA ASP A 190 13.14 23.83 0.41
C ASP A 190 11.85 23.21 -0.17
N ILE A 191 11.93 21.92 -0.52
CA ILE A 191 10.84 21.17 -1.13
C ILE A 191 10.28 20.22 -0.06
N ILE A 192 8.98 20.28 0.17
CA ILE A 192 8.31 19.29 1.01
C ILE A 192 8.33 17.95 0.28
N ILE A 193 8.76 16.90 0.95
CA ILE A 193 8.79 15.55 0.44
C ILE A 193 7.96 14.62 1.31
N THR A 194 7.39 13.60 0.71
CA THR A 194 6.81 12.46 1.42
C THR A 194 7.83 11.34 1.49
N GLN A 195 7.86 10.63 2.61
CA GLN A 195 8.72 9.47 2.83
C GLN A 195 7.92 8.33 3.42
N CYS A 196 8.34 7.10 3.14
CA CYS A 196 7.79 5.89 3.71
C CYS A 196 8.74 5.32 4.77
N GLN A 197 8.23 5.08 5.97
CA GLN A 197 8.93 4.35 7.02
C GLN A 197 8.19 3.04 7.28
N GLN A 198 8.91 1.99 7.66
CA GLN A 198 8.29 0.70 7.95
C GLN A 198 8.89 0.07 9.20
N ILE A 199 8.04 -0.61 9.95
CA ILE A 199 8.41 -1.44 11.11
C ILE A 199 7.79 -2.82 10.91
N LYS A 200 8.55 -3.86 11.26
CA LYS A 200 8.07 -5.24 11.25
C LYS A 200 8.04 -5.80 12.65
N LYS A 201 6.97 -6.49 12.99
CA LYS A 201 6.76 -7.11 14.31
C LYS A 201 6.12 -8.47 14.16
N THR A 202 6.59 -9.43 14.94
CA THR A 202 5.92 -10.73 15.08
C THR A 202 4.70 -10.57 15.96
N LEU A 203 3.58 -11.17 15.57
CA LEU A 203 2.33 -11.19 16.33
C LEU A 203 2.11 -12.53 16.99
N ASP A 204 1.47 -12.49 18.17
CA ASP A 204 0.86 -13.66 18.80
C ASP A 204 -0.58 -13.79 18.29
N CYS A 205 -0.90 -14.92 17.68
CA CYS A 205 -2.23 -15.20 17.16
C CYS A 205 -2.98 -16.19 18.06
N ASP A 206 -4.28 -16.03 18.15
CA ASP A 206 -5.16 -17.05 18.73
C ASP A 206 -5.58 -18.04 17.63
N ASP A 207 -4.94 -19.18 17.61
CA ASP A 207 -5.14 -20.22 16.61
C ASP A 207 -6.15 -21.30 17.03
N THR A 208 -6.88 -21.11 18.14
CA THR A 208 -7.84 -22.10 18.65
C THR A 208 -8.85 -22.53 17.59
N GLU A 209 -9.52 -21.57 16.97
CA GLU A 209 -10.53 -21.83 15.93
C GLU A 209 -9.92 -22.49 14.68
N TYR A 210 -8.71 -22.14 14.29
CA TYR A 210 -8.00 -22.78 13.18
C TYR A 210 -7.77 -24.28 13.43
N TYR A 211 -7.31 -24.67 14.63
CA TYR A 211 -7.10 -26.08 14.93
C TYR A 211 -8.41 -26.85 15.09
N GLU A 212 -9.49 -26.22 15.57
CA GLU A 212 -10.84 -26.81 15.63
C GLU A 212 -11.40 -27.05 14.21
N GLU A 213 -11.23 -26.11 13.29
CA GLU A 213 -11.64 -26.30 11.89
C GLU A 213 -10.85 -27.42 11.23
N LYS A 214 -9.52 -27.47 11.40
CA LYS A 214 -8.69 -28.54 10.84
C LYS A 214 -9.08 -29.94 11.39
N ALA A 215 -9.45 -30.02 12.65
CA ALA A 215 -9.96 -31.25 13.21
C ALA A 215 -11.31 -31.65 12.60
N THR A 216 -12.19 -30.67 12.35
CA THR A 216 -13.50 -30.88 11.72
C THR A 216 -13.37 -31.29 10.24
N GLU A 217 -12.48 -30.65 9.49
CA GLU A 217 -12.17 -31.03 8.10
C GLU A 217 -11.66 -32.46 8.02
N ALA A 218 -10.68 -32.82 8.85
CA ALA A 218 -10.14 -34.19 8.89
C ALA A 218 -11.20 -35.23 9.30
N GLN A 219 -12.14 -34.85 10.18
CA GLN A 219 -13.28 -35.71 10.54
C GLN A 219 -14.22 -35.93 9.34
N ASN A 220 -14.52 -34.89 8.59
CA ASN A 220 -15.37 -35.00 7.39
C ASN A 220 -14.74 -35.89 6.33
N GLU A 221 -13.43 -35.69 6.05
CA GLU A 221 -12.70 -36.55 5.13
C GLU A 221 -12.68 -38.03 5.55
N TYR A 222 -12.51 -38.28 6.86
CA TYR A 222 -12.61 -39.65 7.41
C TYR A 222 -14.02 -40.24 7.21
N ASN A 223 -15.07 -39.49 7.51
CA ASN A 223 -16.46 -39.91 7.37
C ASN A 223 -16.81 -40.23 5.89
N GLU A 224 -16.36 -39.41 4.94
CA GLU A 224 -16.52 -39.65 3.50
C GLU A 224 -15.83 -40.92 3.05
N ALA A 225 -14.55 -41.10 3.45
CA ALA A 225 -13.81 -42.31 3.12
C ALA A 225 -14.46 -43.58 3.68
N ASN A 226 -14.98 -43.50 4.91
CA ASN A 226 -15.68 -44.60 5.57
C ASN A 226 -17.02 -44.93 4.91
N THR A 227 -17.75 -43.90 4.46
CA THR A 227 -19.01 -44.08 3.70
C THR A 227 -18.76 -44.80 2.38
N LEU A 228 -17.70 -44.47 1.65
CA LEU A 228 -17.27 -45.15 0.44
C LEU A 228 -16.90 -46.61 0.71
N LEU A 229 -16.21 -46.89 1.81
CA LEU A 229 -15.86 -48.24 2.23
C LEU A 229 -17.11 -49.09 2.46
N GLN A 230 -18.08 -48.56 3.20
CA GLN A 230 -19.36 -49.22 3.46
C GLN A 230 -20.13 -49.51 2.16
N ALA A 231 -20.15 -48.57 1.23
CA ALA A 231 -20.77 -48.78 -0.10
C ALA A 231 -20.09 -49.93 -0.90
N LEU A 232 -18.77 -50.00 -0.86
CA LEU A 232 -18.02 -51.10 -1.51
C LEU A 232 -18.27 -52.46 -0.86
N GLN A 233 -18.41 -52.52 0.47
CA GLN A 233 -18.71 -53.73 1.23
C GLN A 233 -20.12 -54.27 0.98
N THR A 234 -21.09 -53.37 0.69
CA THR A 234 -22.49 -53.73 0.42
C THR A 234 -22.77 -53.99 -1.06
N ALA A 235 -21.83 -53.77 -1.96
CA ALA A 235 -21.96 -54.04 -3.39
C ALA A 235 -22.04 -55.53 -3.69
N ASP A 236 -22.87 -55.93 -4.66
CA ASP A 236 -23.02 -57.31 -5.07
C ASP A 236 -22.68 -57.46 -6.58
N PRO A 237 -21.60 -58.21 -6.98
CA PRO A 237 -20.65 -58.91 -6.09
C PRO A 237 -19.62 -57.96 -5.47
N PRO A 238 -19.12 -58.25 -4.24
CA PRO A 238 -18.14 -57.43 -3.58
C PRO A 238 -16.76 -57.52 -4.23
N ASN A 239 -16.11 -56.38 -4.43
CA ASN A 239 -14.74 -56.32 -4.94
C ASN A 239 -13.72 -56.23 -3.82
N ASN A 240 -13.17 -57.36 -3.40
CA ASN A 240 -12.24 -57.41 -2.27
C ASN A 240 -10.97 -56.57 -2.47
N THR A 241 -10.48 -56.45 -3.70
CA THR A 241 -9.30 -55.61 -3.98
C THR A 241 -9.61 -54.10 -3.75
N ALA A 242 -10.77 -53.63 -4.21
CA ALA A 242 -11.22 -52.28 -4.00
C ALA A 242 -11.52 -52.00 -2.50
N ILE A 243 -12.12 -52.99 -1.81
CA ILE A 243 -12.39 -52.91 -0.36
C ILE A 243 -11.10 -52.74 0.43
N ASN A 244 -10.07 -53.57 0.16
CA ASN A 244 -8.78 -53.49 0.85
C ASN A 244 -8.05 -52.18 0.55
N ALA A 245 -8.10 -51.69 -0.69
CA ALA A 245 -7.51 -50.40 -1.04
C ALA A 245 -8.22 -49.23 -0.31
N GLN A 246 -9.56 -49.24 -0.27
CA GLN A 246 -10.33 -48.21 0.44
C GLN A 246 -10.15 -48.30 1.95
N GLN A 247 -10.00 -49.47 2.53
CA GLN A 247 -9.68 -49.64 3.97
C GLN A 247 -8.36 -48.96 4.32
N ALA A 248 -7.31 -49.08 3.51
CA ALA A 248 -6.05 -48.39 3.75
C ALA A 248 -6.19 -46.85 3.71
N ILE A 249 -7.08 -46.33 2.84
CA ILE A 249 -7.41 -44.89 2.80
C ILE A 249 -8.12 -44.49 4.09
N VAL A 250 -9.12 -45.26 4.54
CA VAL A 250 -9.86 -44.98 5.79
C VAL A 250 -8.91 -44.98 6.99
N ASP A 251 -7.99 -45.95 7.07
CA ASP A 251 -7.02 -46.02 8.18
C ASP A 251 -6.08 -44.82 8.18
N THR A 252 -5.68 -44.36 7.00
CA THR A 252 -4.84 -43.14 6.85
C THR A 252 -5.61 -41.89 7.28
N LYS A 253 -6.86 -41.73 6.83
CA LYS A 253 -7.71 -40.57 7.21
C LYS A 253 -8.06 -40.58 8.70
N LEU A 254 -8.27 -41.74 9.30
CA LEU A 254 -8.46 -41.87 10.75
C LEU A 254 -7.22 -41.43 11.53
N ALA A 255 -6.03 -41.82 11.06
CA ALA A 255 -4.78 -41.38 11.70
C ALA A 255 -4.61 -39.83 11.64
N LEU A 256 -4.93 -39.23 10.46
CA LEU A 256 -4.89 -37.78 10.29
C LEU A 256 -5.92 -37.07 11.18
N TYR A 257 -7.15 -37.57 11.26
CA TYR A 257 -8.18 -37.04 12.15
C TYR A 257 -7.75 -37.08 13.62
N ASN A 258 -7.26 -38.23 14.08
CA ASN A 258 -6.79 -38.37 15.46
C ASN A 258 -5.63 -37.42 15.78
N ALA A 259 -4.70 -37.21 14.84
CA ALA A 259 -3.61 -36.27 14.99
C ALA A 259 -4.11 -34.81 15.04
N ALA A 260 -5.02 -34.43 14.15
CA ALA A 260 -5.60 -33.08 14.11
C ALA A 260 -6.41 -32.79 15.41
N GLN A 261 -7.19 -33.75 15.89
CA GLN A 261 -7.95 -33.64 17.12
C GLN A 261 -7.03 -33.52 18.36
N ALA A 262 -5.96 -34.31 18.41
CA ALA A 262 -4.97 -34.22 19.49
C ALA A 262 -4.29 -32.85 19.52
N THR A 263 -3.96 -32.29 18.34
CA THR A 263 -3.38 -30.95 18.21
C THR A 263 -4.37 -29.88 18.68
N SER A 264 -5.61 -29.93 18.23
CA SER A 264 -6.67 -29.00 18.63
C SER A 264 -6.91 -29.02 20.15
N THR A 265 -6.96 -30.21 20.76
CA THR A 265 -7.18 -30.36 22.20
C THR A 265 -5.97 -29.90 23.04
N ALA A 266 -4.77 -30.07 22.52
CA ALA A 266 -3.53 -29.67 23.21
C ALA A 266 -3.19 -28.19 23.06
N TYR A 267 -3.75 -27.52 22.04
CA TYR A 267 -3.46 -26.14 21.80
C TYR A 267 -4.10 -25.23 22.86
N THR A 268 -3.31 -24.32 23.39
CA THR A 268 -3.78 -23.24 24.28
C THR A 268 -3.14 -21.95 23.82
N SER A 269 -3.96 -20.96 23.47
CA SER A 269 -3.46 -19.65 23.05
C SER A 269 -2.71 -18.98 24.21
N PRO A 270 -1.43 -18.57 24.04
CA PRO A 270 -0.64 -17.99 25.11
C PRO A 270 -1.14 -16.59 25.55
N THR A 271 -1.70 -15.81 24.64
CA THR A 271 -2.08 -14.40 24.85
C THR A 271 -3.51 -14.09 24.44
N ASN A 272 -4.29 -15.07 24.02
CA ASN A 272 -5.62 -14.88 23.37
C ASN A 272 -5.56 -13.87 22.21
N GLY A 273 -4.46 -13.85 21.48
CA GLY A 273 -4.24 -12.93 20.35
C GLY A 273 -4.13 -11.45 20.76
N TYR A 274 -3.70 -11.17 21.99
CA TYR A 274 -3.42 -9.80 22.45
C TYR A 274 -2.01 -9.38 22.05
N ASN A 275 -1.88 -8.26 21.35
CA ASN A 275 -0.61 -7.71 20.90
C ASN A 275 -0.50 -6.22 21.23
N ASP A 276 0.57 -5.85 21.93
CA ASP A 276 0.97 -4.47 22.22
C ASP A 276 2.19 -4.11 21.35
N ILE A 277 1.96 -3.28 20.34
CA ILE A 277 2.92 -3.00 19.28
C ILE A 277 3.43 -1.58 19.42
N ASP A 278 4.70 -1.43 19.79
CA ASP A 278 5.37 -0.15 19.89
C ASP A 278 5.65 0.41 18.47
N ILE A 279 5.14 1.61 18.20
CA ILE A 279 5.35 2.39 16.97
C ILE A 279 6.07 3.73 17.23
N SER A 280 6.64 3.91 18.42
CA SER A 280 7.40 5.12 18.78
C SER A 280 8.71 5.29 17.97
N GLN A 281 9.13 4.23 17.25
CA GLN A 281 10.30 4.26 16.37
C GLN A 281 10.12 5.11 15.11
N PHE A 282 8.87 5.46 14.75
CA PHE A 282 8.61 6.37 13.64
C PHE A 282 9.04 7.79 13.99
N ASN A 283 9.49 8.50 12.97
CA ASN A 283 9.95 9.87 13.08
C ASN A 283 9.14 10.79 12.17
N HIS A 284 9.31 12.09 12.36
CA HIS A 284 8.73 13.16 11.54
C HIS A 284 7.19 13.29 11.64
N PRO A 285 6.61 14.31 11.00
CA PRO A 285 5.16 14.47 10.91
C PRO A 285 4.53 13.39 10.03
N VAL A 286 3.89 12.40 10.64
CA VAL A 286 3.20 11.29 9.97
C VAL A 286 1.79 11.72 9.55
N LYS A 287 1.43 11.50 8.29
CA LYS A 287 0.07 11.76 7.78
C LYS A 287 -0.83 10.54 7.87
N SER A 288 -0.27 9.34 7.67
CA SER A 288 -1.05 8.09 7.62
C SER A 288 -0.23 6.92 8.13
N LEU A 289 -0.90 6.02 8.82
CA LEU A 289 -0.40 4.70 9.23
C LEU A 289 -1.16 3.61 8.48
N PHE A 290 -0.44 2.60 8.03
CA PHE A 290 -1.02 1.40 7.44
C PHE A 290 -0.42 0.18 8.14
N PHE A 291 -1.23 -0.80 8.48
CA PHE A 291 -0.77 -2.00 9.13
C PHE A 291 -1.45 -3.25 8.57
N GLY A 292 -0.69 -4.31 8.41
CA GLY A 292 -1.16 -5.55 7.80
C GLY A 292 -0.09 -6.62 7.80
N PHE A 293 -0.38 -7.74 7.16
CA PHE A 293 0.60 -8.81 7.00
C PHE A 293 1.40 -8.66 5.72
N THR A 294 2.70 -8.99 5.79
CA THR A 294 3.53 -9.17 4.60
C THR A 294 3.11 -10.42 3.84
N THR A 295 3.07 -10.32 2.53
CA THR A 295 2.87 -11.48 1.66
C THR A 295 4.20 -12.12 1.29
N LYS A 296 4.26 -13.43 1.36
CA LYS A 296 5.42 -14.20 0.88
C LYS A 296 5.29 -14.70 -0.56
N GLN A 297 4.08 -14.69 -1.11
CA GLN A 297 3.81 -15.15 -2.47
C GLN A 297 2.83 -14.21 -3.18
N ALA A 298 3.09 -13.92 -4.45
CA ALA A 298 2.28 -13.00 -5.27
C ALA A 298 0.81 -13.40 -5.47
N VAL A 299 0.44 -14.65 -5.13
CA VAL A 299 -0.85 -15.26 -5.47
C VAL A 299 -1.58 -15.83 -4.25
N VAL A 300 -1.07 -15.67 -3.04
CA VAL A 300 -1.77 -16.20 -1.85
C VAL A 300 -2.91 -15.27 -1.48
N GLU A 301 -4.09 -15.62 -1.92
CA GLU A 301 -5.33 -14.87 -1.81
C GLU A 301 -5.92 -14.79 -0.39
N LYS A 302 -5.27 -15.37 0.62
CA LYS A 302 -5.86 -15.59 1.95
C LYS A 302 -5.07 -15.04 3.13
N ASP A 303 -3.95 -14.34 2.90
CA ASP A 303 -3.16 -13.72 3.96
C ASP A 303 -3.72 -12.34 4.32
N PHE A 304 -4.74 -12.30 5.16
CA PHE A 304 -5.25 -11.04 5.71
C PHE A 304 -5.16 -11.02 7.23
N LEU A 305 -4.90 -9.83 7.77
CA LEU A 305 -4.90 -9.59 9.21
C LEU A 305 -6.35 -9.64 9.73
N SER A 306 -6.66 -10.60 10.61
CA SER A 306 -7.95 -10.67 11.30
C SER A 306 -7.77 -10.37 12.77
N PHE A 307 -8.54 -9.41 13.30
CA PHE A 307 -8.56 -9.05 14.71
C PHE A 307 -9.96 -8.59 15.12
N LYS A 308 -10.28 -8.65 16.41
CA LYS A 308 -11.60 -8.24 16.91
C LYS A 308 -11.69 -6.72 17.07
N SER A 309 -10.67 -6.11 17.65
CA SER A 309 -10.61 -4.67 17.84
C SER A 309 -9.19 -4.17 17.98
N ALA A 310 -8.98 -2.88 17.71
CA ALA A 310 -7.71 -2.22 17.89
C ALA A 310 -7.84 -0.87 18.60
N ASP A 311 -6.78 -0.52 19.33
CA ASP A 311 -6.58 0.80 19.93
C ASP A 311 -5.35 1.46 19.34
N ILE A 312 -5.35 2.78 19.29
CA ILE A 312 -4.15 3.59 19.08
C ILE A 312 -3.95 4.46 20.30
N GLN A 313 -2.80 4.35 20.93
CA GLN A 313 -2.43 5.12 22.12
C GLN A 313 -1.23 6.02 21.80
N ILE A 314 -1.28 7.26 22.29
CA ILE A 314 -0.22 8.25 22.14
C ILE A 314 0.07 8.84 23.53
N ASN A 315 1.33 8.71 23.98
CA ASN A 315 1.80 9.17 25.31
C ASN A 315 0.91 8.67 26.45
N GLY A 316 0.49 7.39 26.37
CA GLY A 316 -0.36 6.76 27.39
C GLY A 316 -1.83 7.17 27.36
N THR A 317 -2.23 8.07 26.44
CA THR A 317 -3.62 8.45 26.25
C THR A 317 -4.17 7.72 25.02
N PRO A 318 -5.32 7.02 25.13
CA PRO A 318 -5.93 6.41 23.98
C PRO A 318 -6.49 7.49 23.03
N LEU A 319 -6.03 7.46 21.79
CA LEU A 319 -6.59 8.24 20.70
C LEU A 319 -7.85 7.56 20.17
N LEU A 320 -7.82 6.24 20.11
CA LEU A 320 -8.91 5.35 19.72
C LEU A 320 -8.95 4.18 20.68
N GLU A 321 -10.15 3.76 21.06
CA GLU A 321 -10.37 2.61 21.91
C GLU A 321 -11.37 1.64 21.28
N ASN A 322 -11.00 0.38 21.26
CA ASN A 322 -11.87 -0.75 20.91
C ASN A 322 -12.56 -0.61 19.54
N MET A 323 -11.84 -0.04 18.55
CA MET A 323 -12.37 0.14 17.20
C MET A 323 -12.32 -1.16 16.41
N SER A 324 -13.39 -1.43 15.66
CA SER A 324 -13.50 -2.62 14.80
C SER A 324 -12.59 -2.52 13.56
N PRO A 325 -12.24 -3.66 12.93
CA PRO A 325 -11.54 -3.68 11.65
C PRO A 325 -12.22 -2.83 10.56
N LEU A 326 -13.55 -2.81 10.56
CA LEU A 326 -14.37 -2.01 9.63
C LEU A 326 -14.03 -0.51 9.69
N TYR A 327 -13.75 0.01 10.90
CA TYR A 327 -13.37 1.40 11.07
C TYR A 327 -12.07 1.72 10.31
N PHE A 328 -11.04 0.90 10.48
CA PHE A 328 -9.73 1.12 9.85
C PHE A 328 -9.74 0.84 8.34
N HIS A 329 -10.61 -0.06 7.90
CA HIS A 329 -10.67 -0.44 6.48
C HIS A 329 -11.58 0.47 5.67
N ILE A 330 -12.81 0.72 6.14
CA ILE A 330 -13.84 1.43 5.36
C ILE A 330 -13.98 2.87 5.82
N VAL A 331 -14.26 3.09 7.13
CA VAL A 331 -14.61 4.43 7.61
C VAL A 331 -13.46 5.42 7.45
N GLN A 332 -12.24 5.01 7.75
CA GLN A 332 -11.06 5.85 7.56
C GLN A 332 -10.86 6.23 6.09
N ASN A 333 -10.98 5.26 5.19
CA ASN A 333 -10.82 5.53 3.77
C ASN A 333 -11.97 6.37 3.20
N TYR A 334 -13.22 6.11 3.61
CA TYR A 334 -14.37 6.90 3.18
C TYR A 334 -14.21 8.39 3.54
N ASN A 335 -13.67 8.68 4.72
CA ASN A 335 -13.54 10.07 5.19
C ASN A 335 -12.28 10.79 4.70
N HIS A 336 -11.19 10.05 4.42
CA HIS A 336 -9.86 10.63 4.29
C HIS A 336 -9.15 10.34 2.95
N THR A 337 -9.76 9.54 2.06
CA THR A 337 -9.19 9.26 0.73
C THR A 337 -10.14 9.68 -0.36
N LYS A 338 -9.60 9.99 -1.54
CA LYS A 338 -10.41 10.34 -2.72
C LYS A 338 -10.95 9.13 -3.44
N PHE A 339 -10.16 8.06 -3.44
CA PHE A 339 -10.47 6.85 -4.15
C PHE A 339 -9.92 5.66 -3.38
N GLY A 340 -10.79 4.86 -2.80
CA GLY A 340 -10.43 3.60 -2.14
C GLY A 340 -11.06 2.44 -2.89
N ILE A 341 -10.25 1.45 -3.27
CA ILE A 341 -10.77 0.22 -3.85
C ILE A 341 -11.11 -0.72 -2.71
N ILE A 342 -12.39 -1.07 -2.62
CA ILE A 342 -12.86 -2.21 -1.84
C ILE A 342 -13.07 -3.33 -2.85
N GLN A 343 -12.17 -4.30 -2.89
CA GLN A 343 -12.38 -5.51 -3.68
C GLN A 343 -13.29 -6.45 -2.90
N TYR A 344 -14.43 -6.77 -3.48
CA TYR A 344 -15.32 -7.84 -3.03
C TYR A 344 -15.11 -9.04 -3.95
N ASP A 345 -14.75 -10.18 -3.39
CA ASP A 345 -14.67 -11.44 -4.12
C ASP A 345 -15.88 -12.30 -3.74
N GLU A 346 -16.86 -12.37 -4.66
CA GLU A 346 -18.09 -13.14 -4.47
C GLU A 346 -17.83 -14.64 -4.35
N ASP A 347 -16.74 -15.13 -4.96
CA ASP A 347 -16.45 -16.57 -4.98
C ASP A 347 -15.84 -17.11 -3.67
N LYS A 348 -15.43 -16.23 -2.75
CA LYS A 348 -14.69 -16.59 -1.55
C LYS A 348 -15.37 -16.35 -0.24
N ASP A 349 -16.61 -15.88 -0.24
CA ASP A 349 -17.38 -15.53 0.97
C ASP A 349 -16.62 -14.59 1.95
N CYS A 350 -15.57 -13.92 1.46
CA CYS A 350 -14.79 -12.98 2.24
C CYS A 350 -15.15 -11.56 1.82
N PRO A 351 -16.01 -10.84 2.59
CA PRO A 351 -16.47 -9.51 2.22
C PRO A 351 -15.36 -8.44 2.22
N PHE A 352 -14.19 -8.73 2.77
CA PHE A 352 -13.13 -7.74 2.98
C PHE A 352 -11.77 -8.34 2.67
N TYR A 353 -11.46 -8.48 1.39
CA TYR A 353 -10.12 -8.81 0.95
C TYR A 353 -9.21 -7.60 1.13
N THR A 354 -8.66 -7.46 2.33
CA THR A 354 -7.80 -6.34 2.68
C THR A 354 -6.61 -6.84 3.44
N ARG A 355 -5.44 -6.63 2.87
CA ARG A 355 -4.18 -6.93 3.55
C ARG A 355 -3.83 -5.89 4.59
N TYR A 356 -4.25 -4.63 4.36
CA TYR A 356 -3.86 -3.49 5.17
C TYR A 356 -5.06 -2.72 5.69
N PHE A 357 -4.90 -2.22 6.90
CA PHE A 357 -5.81 -1.32 7.59
C PHE A 357 -5.15 0.05 7.70
N ALA A 358 -5.92 1.11 7.60
CA ALA A 358 -5.42 2.48 7.57
C ALA A 358 -5.90 3.31 8.75
N TYR A 359 -5.04 4.21 9.23
CA TYR A 359 -5.40 5.31 10.10
C TYR A 359 -4.77 6.61 9.60
N HIS A 360 -5.58 7.63 9.37
CA HIS A 360 -5.15 8.90 8.81
C HIS A 360 -5.22 10.01 9.85
N PHE A 361 -4.10 10.72 10.07
CA PHE A 361 -4.04 11.94 10.88
C PHE A 361 -4.38 13.20 10.06
N CYS A 362 -4.47 13.07 8.75
CA CYS A 362 -4.76 14.14 7.80
C CYS A 362 -6.22 14.14 7.36
N LEU A 363 -6.69 15.24 6.77
CA LEU A 363 -8.03 15.34 6.19
C LEU A 363 -8.11 14.69 4.82
N ASP A 364 -7.03 14.72 4.04
CA ASP A 364 -6.94 14.11 2.69
C ASP A 364 -5.60 13.38 2.54
N ALA A 365 -5.65 12.06 2.63
CA ALA A 365 -4.47 11.21 2.52
C ALA A 365 -3.96 11.07 1.08
N SER A 366 -4.83 11.24 0.09
CA SER A 366 -4.47 11.20 -1.34
C SER A 366 -3.77 12.50 -1.80
N SER A 367 -3.87 13.59 -1.01
CA SER A 367 -3.23 14.86 -1.37
C SER A 367 -1.74 14.86 -1.02
N TYR A 368 -0.94 15.37 -1.95
CA TYR A 368 0.47 15.69 -1.68
C TYR A 368 0.61 16.86 -0.68
N LYS A 369 -0.29 17.83 -0.74
CA LYS A 369 -0.28 19.00 0.16
C LYS A 369 -0.61 18.55 1.59
N PRO A 370 0.13 19.03 2.60
CA PRO A 370 -0.18 18.72 4.00
C PRO A 370 -1.57 19.23 4.39
N THR A 371 -2.40 18.32 4.90
CA THR A 371 -3.76 18.60 5.39
C THR A 371 -3.95 18.18 6.85
N GLY A 372 -2.88 17.88 7.55
CA GLY A 372 -2.83 17.44 8.95
C GLY A 372 -1.79 16.34 9.13
N THR A 373 -1.19 16.29 10.31
CA THR A 373 -0.17 15.29 10.68
C THR A 373 -0.09 15.13 12.19
N CYS A 374 0.45 14.00 12.62
CA CYS A 374 0.93 13.78 13.98
C CYS A 374 2.46 13.70 13.98
N ASN A 375 3.14 14.51 14.77
CA ASN A 375 4.60 14.54 14.79
C ASN A 375 5.16 13.45 15.73
N PHE A 376 5.56 12.33 15.17
CA PHE A 376 6.11 11.19 15.92
C PHE A 376 7.46 11.48 16.56
N SER A 377 8.27 12.40 16.03
CA SER A 377 9.52 12.83 16.68
C SER A 377 9.34 13.49 18.05
N ARG A 378 8.11 13.79 18.45
CA ARG A 378 7.77 14.40 19.75
C ARG A 378 6.99 13.45 20.66
N LEU A 379 6.82 12.21 20.24
CA LEU A 379 6.10 11.19 21.01
C LEU A 379 7.11 10.28 21.72
N ASP A 380 6.99 10.19 23.03
CA ASP A 380 7.81 9.29 23.83
C ASP A 380 7.28 7.85 23.80
N ASN A 381 5.96 7.70 23.61
CA ASN A 381 5.30 6.40 23.58
C ASN A 381 4.12 6.46 22.61
N ALA A 382 4.15 5.62 21.59
CA ALA A 382 3.03 5.44 20.66
C ALA A 382 2.85 3.94 20.39
N LYS A 383 1.62 3.44 20.49
CA LYS A 383 1.32 2.02 20.41
C LYS A 383 0.07 1.75 19.60
N ILE A 384 0.09 0.61 18.88
CA ILE A 384 -1.11 -0.04 18.36
C ILE A 384 -1.36 -1.29 19.18
N ILE A 385 -2.53 -1.41 19.76
CA ILE A 385 -2.94 -2.59 20.54
C ILE A 385 -3.96 -3.35 19.69
N LEU A 386 -3.64 -4.58 19.32
CA LEU A 386 -4.56 -5.48 18.62
C LEU A 386 -5.08 -6.54 19.58
N ARG A 387 -6.40 -6.78 19.56
CA ARG A 387 -7.06 -7.77 20.41
C ARG A 387 -7.68 -8.88 19.59
N ASN A 388 -7.49 -10.10 20.07
CA ASN A 388 -7.99 -11.32 19.47
C ASN A 388 -7.58 -11.39 17.99
N VAL A 389 -6.27 -11.31 17.77
CA VAL A 389 -5.67 -11.53 16.44
C VAL A 389 -5.76 -13.02 16.14
N LYS A 390 -6.38 -13.35 15.00
CA LYS A 390 -6.54 -14.73 14.55
C LYS A 390 -5.63 -15.01 13.37
N LYS A 391 -5.23 -16.26 13.25
CA LYS A 391 -4.54 -16.75 12.06
C LYS A 391 -5.53 -16.76 10.89
N GLY A 392 -5.10 -16.23 9.73
CA GLY A 392 -5.88 -16.32 8.49
C GLY A 392 -5.96 -17.75 7.98
N TYR A 393 -7.01 -18.04 7.22
CA TYR A 393 -7.19 -19.34 6.55
C TYR A 393 -5.97 -19.61 5.65
N GLU A 394 -5.33 -20.77 5.76
CA GLU A 394 -4.17 -21.22 4.96
C GLU A 394 -2.88 -20.36 5.06
N ARG A 395 -2.69 -19.69 6.14
CA ARG A 395 -1.51 -18.87 6.35
C ARG A 395 -0.23 -19.70 6.39
N ALA A 396 0.69 -19.37 5.49
CA ALA A 396 2.03 -19.95 5.48
C ALA A 396 2.92 -19.22 6.49
N GLU A 397 3.39 -19.93 7.47
CA GLU A 397 4.65 -19.80 8.24
C GLU A 397 5.02 -18.48 8.95
N THR A 398 4.53 -17.27 8.67
CA THR A 398 4.97 -16.07 9.39
C THR A 398 3.83 -15.17 9.83
N GLU A 399 3.87 -14.87 11.10
CA GLU A 399 3.01 -13.96 11.84
C GLU A 399 3.65 -12.57 11.90
N GLU A 400 4.25 -12.12 10.79
CA GLU A 400 4.94 -10.84 10.73
C GLU A 400 3.98 -9.74 10.29
N LEU A 401 3.67 -8.85 11.23
CA LEU A 401 2.97 -7.59 10.94
C LEU A 401 3.95 -6.60 10.38
N ILE A 402 3.57 -5.95 9.28
CA ILE A 402 4.27 -4.79 8.78
C ILE A 402 3.43 -3.54 9.01
N ILE A 403 4.06 -2.48 9.49
CA ILE A 403 3.44 -1.18 9.69
C ILE A 403 4.20 -0.16 8.86
N TYR A 404 3.48 0.55 8.01
CA TYR A 404 4.00 1.65 7.22
C TYR A 404 3.52 2.98 7.78
N ALA A 405 4.43 3.94 7.86
CA ALA A 405 4.11 5.33 8.17
C ALA A 405 4.51 6.22 7.00
N VAL A 406 3.55 6.97 6.47
CA VAL A 406 3.82 7.99 5.45
C VAL A 406 3.96 9.33 6.14
N ASN A 407 5.15 9.91 6.10
CA ASN A 407 5.48 11.16 6.76
C ASN A 407 5.93 12.25 5.77
N TYR A 408 5.97 13.48 6.25
CA TYR A 408 6.58 14.60 5.55
C TYR A 408 7.98 14.88 6.07
N ASN A 409 8.85 15.32 5.16
CA ASN A 409 10.18 15.84 5.44
C ASN A 409 10.49 16.99 4.46
N ILE A 410 11.67 17.59 4.55
CA ILE A 410 12.10 18.67 3.68
C ILE A 410 13.38 18.28 2.97
N LEU A 411 13.37 18.37 1.65
CA LEU A 411 14.55 18.28 0.80
C LEU A 411 15.05 19.70 0.54
N ARG A 412 16.25 19.98 1.01
CA ARG A 412 16.89 21.28 0.78
C ARG A 412 17.86 21.18 -0.39
N ILE A 413 17.75 22.10 -1.32
CA ILE A 413 18.66 22.24 -2.45
C ILE A 413 19.33 23.61 -2.37
N ASP A 414 20.65 23.60 -2.27
CA ASP A 414 21.46 24.81 -2.17
C ASP A 414 22.82 24.59 -2.85
N LYS A 415 23.23 25.54 -3.66
CA LYS A 415 24.54 25.58 -4.34
C LYS A 415 24.91 24.29 -5.10
N GLY A 416 23.96 23.70 -5.82
CA GLY A 416 24.17 22.51 -6.63
C GLY A 416 24.13 21.19 -5.86
N MET A 417 23.83 21.22 -4.56
CA MET A 417 23.72 20.04 -3.69
C MET A 417 22.32 19.93 -3.11
N ALA A 418 21.86 18.71 -2.88
CA ALA A 418 20.62 18.45 -2.16
C ALA A 418 20.85 17.54 -0.95
N GLY A 419 20.03 17.71 0.07
CA GLY A 419 20.05 16.87 1.26
C GLY A 419 18.74 16.96 2.02
N VAL A 420 18.39 15.89 2.72
CA VAL A 420 17.24 15.86 3.62
C VAL A 420 17.57 16.72 4.84
N LEU A 421 16.68 17.65 5.17
CA LEU A 421 16.94 18.62 6.25
C LEU A 421 16.89 17.97 7.64
N PHE A 422 15.97 17.03 7.83
CA PHE A 422 15.84 16.26 9.06
C PHE A 422 16.26 14.81 8.78
N ALA A 423 17.35 14.39 9.42
CA ALA A 423 17.84 13.01 9.32
C ALA A 423 16.91 12.04 10.06
N ASN A 424 16.79 10.83 9.52
CA ASN A 424 16.09 9.70 10.18
C ASN A 424 17.00 9.04 11.21
#